data_08be4212445c183ac7329f02368f5f72
#
_entry.id   08be4212445c183ac7329f02368f5f72
#
_cell.length_a   1.000
_cell.length_b   1.000
_cell.length_c   1.000
_cell.angle_alpha   90.00
_cell.angle_beta   90.00
_cell.angle_gamma   90.00
#
_symmetry.space_group_name_H-M   'P 1'
#
loop_
_entity.id
_entity.type
_entity.pdbx_description
1 polymer ?
#
loop_
_entity_poly.entity_id
_entity_poly.type
_entity_poly.pdbx_seq_one_letter_code
_entity_poly.pdbx_strand_id
1 'polypeptide(L)'
;TALHACDTATDDAIRFALAKQAKFIVLVPCCQAEIAAVLRKNKNASFSKTPLSELWRHPIHTREFGSQLTNALRCLMLEAHGYQVTVTELVGWEHSMKNELIIARRAGQKRTNATERLEAILHELNLEELRGRFLLPSIETEPNAKD
;
A
#
# COMPACT_ATOMS: atom_id res chain seq x y z
N THR A 1 -11.12 7.29 9.08
CA THR A 1 -11.17 7.80 7.69
C THR A 1 -10.00 8.73 7.46
N ALA A 2 -9.27 8.54 6.37
CA ALA A 2 -8.22 9.45 5.91
C ALA A 2 -8.55 9.88 4.47
N LEU A 3 -8.80 11.16 4.30
CA LEU A 3 -9.12 11.78 3.02
C LEU A 3 -8.01 12.77 2.67
N HIS A 4 -7.50 12.69 1.44
CA HIS A 4 -6.45 13.58 0.93
C HIS A 4 -5.17 13.63 1.78
N ALA A 5 -4.88 12.55 2.51
CA ALA A 5 -3.61 12.40 3.20
C ALA A 5 -2.54 12.05 2.16
N CYS A 6 -1.61 12.98 1.93
CA CYS A 6 -0.58 12.80 0.91
C CYS A 6 0.54 11.87 1.42
N ASP A 7 1.02 11.02 0.53
CA ASP A 7 2.18 10.15 0.69
C ASP A 7 2.23 9.40 2.04
N THR A 8 3.24 9.64 2.88
CA THR A 8 3.44 8.94 4.17
C THR A 8 2.33 9.19 5.19
N ALA A 9 1.61 10.31 5.12
CA ALA A 9 0.52 10.60 6.05
C ALA A 9 -0.64 9.58 5.94
N THR A 10 -0.87 9.00 4.76
CA THR A 10 -1.82 7.89 4.61
C THR A 10 -1.33 6.65 5.36
N ASP A 11 -0.04 6.36 5.30
CA ASP A 11 0.54 5.20 5.98
C ASP A 11 0.54 5.36 7.49
N ASP A 12 0.76 6.59 7.99
CA ASP A 12 0.64 6.90 9.41
C ASP A 12 -0.80 6.73 9.90
N ALA A 13 -1.78 7.14 9.09
CA ALA A 13 -3.20 6.90 9.39
C ALA A 13 -3.52 5.40 9.42
N ILE A 14 -2.97 4.60 8.51
CA ILE A 14 -3.11 3.13 8.52
C ILE A 14 -2.49 2.56 9.79
N ARG A 15 -1.24 2.92 10.12
CA ARG A 15 -0.54 2.45 11.32
C ARG A 15 -1.34 2.74 12.58
N PHE A 16 -1.84 3.98 12.71
CA PHE A 16 -2.69 4.38 13.82
C PHE A 16 -3.97 3.54 13.90
N ALA A 17 -4.65 3.35 12.77
CA ALA A 17 -5.88 2.56 12.72
C ALA A 17 -5.64 1.07 13.07
N LEU A 18 -4.52 0.51 12.62
CA LEU A 18 -4.09 -0.85 12.97
C LEU A 18 -3.79 -0.97 14.47
N ALA A 19 -3.04 -0.03 15.04
CA ALA A 19 -2.73 0.00 16.47
C ALA A 19 -4.00 0.11 17.35
N LYS A 20 -5.00 0.87 16.87
CA LYS A 20 -6.31 0.99 17.54
C LYS A 20 -7.28 -0.13 17.18
N GLN A 21 -6.87 -1.09 16.37
CA GLN A 21 -7.71 -2.22 15.93
C GLN A 21 -9.06 -1.75 15.36
N ALA A 22 -9.06 -0.68 14.58
CA ALA A 22 -10.25 -0.08 14.01
C ALA A 22 -11.10 -1.12 13.25
N LYS A 23 -12.43 -1.10 13.44
CA LYS A 23 -13.33 -2.04 12.74
C LYS A 23 -13.37 -1.78 11.24
N PHE A 24 -13.27 -0.52 10.85
CA PHE A 24 -13.27 -0.06 9.47
C PHE A 24 -12.18 0.98 9.25
N ILE A 25 -11.51 0.87 8.12
CA ILE A 25 -10.52 1.84 7.63
C ILE A 25 -10.98 2.25 6.24
N VAL A 26 -11.11 3.56 6.00
CA VAL A 26 -11.52 4.12 4.71
C VAL A 26 -10.49 5.16 4.29
N LEU A 27 -9.90 4.98 3.12
CA LEU A 27 -8.82 5.80 2.59
C LEU A 27 -9.18 6.29 1.20
N VAL A 28 -8.90 7.56 0.94
CA VAL A 28 -8.91 8.16 -0.41
C VAL A 28 -7.51 8.74 -0.64
N PRO A 29 -6.56 7.90 -1.08
CA PRO A 29 -5.19 8.35 -1.33
C PRO A 29 -5.15 9.28 -2.55
N CYS A 30 -4.37 10.35 -2.49
CA CYS A 30 -4.30 11.30 -3.59
C CYS A 30 -2.92 11.42 -4.24
N CYS A 31 -1.87 11.66 -3.49
CA CYS A 31 -0.53 11.89 -4.01
C CYS A 31 0.45 10.88 -3.41
N GLN A 32 1.18 10.17 -4.28
CA GLN A 32 2.20 9.20 -3.87
C GLN A 32 3.37 9.30 -4.83
N ALA A 33 4.51 9.77 -4.33
CA ALA A 33 5.67 10.04 -5.16
C ALA A 33 6.91 9.20 -4.78
N GLU A 34 6.93 8.62 -3.58
CA GLU A 34 8.11 7.97 -3.03
C GLU A 34 8.52 6.73 -3.83
N ILE A 35 7.60 5.80 -4.10
CA ILE A 35 7.91 4.62 -4.91
C ILE A 35 8.40 5.02 -6.30
N ALA A 36 7.77 6.01 -6.92
CA ALA A 36 8.23 6.52 -8.21
C ALA A 36 9.65 7.12 -8.15
N ALA A 37 10.01 7.74 -7.04
CA ALA A 37 11.37 8.25 -6.83
C ALA A 37 12.39 7.11 -6.71
N VAL A 38 12.07 6.07 -5.93
CA VAL A 38 12.92 4.88 -5.77
C VAL A 38 13.08 4.14 -7.10
N LEU A 39 11.99 3.92 -7.84
CA LEU A 39 12.05 3.29 -9.16
C LEU A 39 12.94 4.09 -10.15
N ARG A 40 12.89 5.41 -10.12
CA ARG A 40 13.78 6.25 -10.93
C ARG A 40 15.24 6.15 -10.53
N LYS A 41 15.51 6.13 -9.22
CA LYS A 41 16.88 5.97 -8.68
C LYS A 41 17.48 4.63 -9.09
N ASN A 42 16.66 3.57 -9.08
CA ASN A 42 17.08 2.21 -9.34
C ASN A 42 17.09 1.82 -10.84
N LYS A 43 16.86 2.76 -11.75
CA LYS A 43 16.83 2.50 -13.22
C LYS A 43 18.08 1.77 -13.76
N ASN A 44 19.24 1.97 -13.13
CA ASN A 44 20.51 1.39 -13.54
C ASN A 44 20.86 0.08 -12.80
N ALA A 45 20.06 -0.34 -11.82
CA ALA A 45 20.20 -1.63 -11.15
C ALA A 45 19.64 -2.76 -12.03
N SER A 46 19.92 -4.02 -11.73
CA SER A 46 19.54 -5.25 -12.48
C SER A 46 18.09 -5.36 -12.98
N PHE A 47 17.30 -4.39 -12.66
CA PHE A 47 15.88 -4.23 -12.93
C PHE A 47 15.54 -3.98 -14.39
N SER A 48 16.46 -3.45 -15.19
CA SER A 48 16.24 -3.18 -16.62
C SER A 48 16.07 -4.44 -17.48
N LYS A 49 16.09 -5.61 -16.85
CA LYS A 49 16.01 -6.91 -17.54
C LYS A 49 14.59 -7.47 -17.68
N THR A 50 13.60 -6.90 -16.99
CA THR A 50 12.21 -7.34 -17.13
C THR A 50 11.48 -6.52 -18.20
N PRO A 51 10.65 -7.14 -19.05
CA PRO A 51 9.81 -6.40 -20.02
C PRO A 51 8.93 -5.33 -19.35
N LEU A 52 8.57 -5.51 -18.08
CA LEU A 52 7.78 -4.54 -17.30
C LEU A 52 8.53 -3.22 -17.05
N SER A 53 9.87 -3.20 -17.25
CA SER A 53 10.64 -1.95 -17.11
C SER A 53 10.19 -0.83 -18.06
N GLU A 54 9.48 -1.18 -19.15
CA GLU A 54 8.88 -0.19 -20.03
C GLU A 54 7.82 0.69 -19.32
N LEU A 55 7.17 0.18 -18.27
CA LEU A 55 6.18 0.93 -17.48
C LEU A 55 6.77 2.13 -16.74
N TRP A 56 8.06 2.11 -16.43
CA TRP A 56 8.75 3.24 -15.76
C TRP A 56 9.87 3.87 -16.60
N ARG A 57 9.84 3.62 -17.90
CA ARG A 57 10.77 4.25 -18.84
C ARG A 57 10.56 5.76 -18.91
N HIS A 58 9.31 6.21 -18.88
CA HIS A 58 8.94 7.62 -18.95
C HIS A 58 8.49 8.14 -17.58
N PRO A 59 8.82 9.39 -17.21
CA PRO A 59 8.50 9.95 -15.89
C PRO A 59 7.01 9.90 -15.54
N ILE A 60 6.13 10.13 -16.53
CA ILE A 60 4.67 10.08 -16.31
C ILE A 60 4.22 8.65 -15.98
N HIS A 61 4.70 7.66 -16.74
CA HIS A 61 4.36 6.26 -16.47
C HIS A 61 4.91 5.80 -15.13
N THR A 62 6.15 6.19 -14.78
CA THR A 62 6.75 5.87 -13.48
C THR A 62 5.92 6.43 -12.33
N ARG A 63 5.40 7.65 -12.47
CA ARG A 63 4.56 8.28 -11.45
C ARG A 63 3.24 7.55 -11.26
N GLU A 64 2.55 7.23 -12.35
CA GLU A 64 1.27 6.53 -12.28
C GLU A 64 1.44 5.10 -11.76
N PHE A 65 2.43 4.37 -12.26
CA PHE A 65 2.78 3.04 -11.76
C PHE A 65 3.13 3.06 -10.28
N GLY A 66 3.99 3.99 -9.85
CA GLY A 66 4.36 4.14 -8.43
C GLY A 66 3.17 4.46 -7.54
N SER A 67 2.22 5.24 -8.01
CA SER A 67 0.97 5.55 -7.29
C SER A 67 0.11 4.30 -7.10
N GLN A 68 -0.15 3.55 -8.18
CA GLN A 68 -0.92 2.31 -8.14
C GLN A 68 -0.25 1.25 -7.26
N LEU A 69 1.06 1.09 -7.41
CA LEU A 69 1.85 0.15 -6.62
C LEU A 69 1.79 0.49 -5.12
N THR A 70 1.89 1.77 -4.75
CA THR A 70 1.75 2.21 -3.36
C THR A 70 0.43 1.74 -2.76
N ASN A 71 -0.67 1.90 -3.49
CA ASN A 71 -1.99 1.49 -3.01
C ASN A 71 -2.13 -0.04 -2.95
N ALA A 72 -1.56 -0.77 -3.92
CA ALA A 72 -1.53 -2.22 -3.87
C ALA A 72 -0.77 -2.74 -2.64
N LEU A 73 0.38 -2.15 -2.30
CA LEU A 73 1.14 -2.50 -1.10
C LEU A 73 0.38 -2.18 0.19
N ARG A 74 -0.36 -1.05 0.24
CA ARG A 74 -1.25 -0.71 1.35
C ARG A 74 -2.36 -1.73 1.54
N CYS A 75 -2.98 -2.19 0.45
CA CYS A 75 -3.99 -3.24 0.50
C CYS A 75 -3.42 -4.55 1.06
N LEU A 76 -2.24 -4.97 0.60
CA LEU A 76 -1.56 -6.16 1.12
C LEU A 76 -1.18 -6.02 2.59
N MET A 77 -0.70 -4.84 3.01
CA MET A 77 -0.41 -4.54 4.41
C MET A 77 -1.67 -4.70 5.29
N LEU A 78 -2.81 -4.18 4.86
CA LEU A 78 -4.08 -4.32 5.56
C LEU A 78 -4.55 -5.78 5.62
N GLU A 79 -4.44 -6.52 4.51
CA GLU A 79 -4.76 -7.96 4.46
C GLU A 79 -3.87 -8.77 5.41
N ALA A 80 -2.58 -8.47 5.48
CA ALA A 80 -1.64 -9.13 6.39
C ALA A 80 -2.00 -8.90 7.87
N HIS A 81 -2.71 -7.80 8.18
CA HIS A 81 -3.19 -7.47 9.52
C HIS A 81 -4.64 -7.92 9.80
N GLY A 82 -5.21 -8.78 8.93
CA GLY A 82 -6.50 -9.40 9.16
C GLY A 82 -7.70 -8.56 8.72
N TYR A 83 -7.49 -7.67 7.76
CA TYR A 83 -8.57 -6.91 7.13
C TYR A 83 -8.97 -7.53 5.78
N GLN A 84 -10.25 -7.50 5.50
CA GLN A 84 -10.79 -7.73 4.16
C GLN A 84 -10.82 -6.39 3.44
N VAL A 85 -10.13 -6.30 2.31
CA VAL A 85 -9.96 -5.06 1.55
C VAL A 85 -10.82 -5.08 0.30
N THR A 86 -11.48 -3.97 0.03
CA THR A 86 -12.19 -3.67 -1.21
C THR A 86 -11.65 -2.37 -1.78
N VAL A 87 -11.31 -2.38 -3.06
CA VAL A 87 -10.89 -1.19 -3.81
C VAL A 87 -11.97 -0.88 -4.83
N THR A 88 -12.40 0.37 -4.86
CA THR A 88 -13.42 0.85 -5.81
C THR A 88 -13.18 2.32 -6.15
N GLU A 89 -14.00 2.87 -7.00
CA GLU A 89 -14.00 4.29 -7.33
C GLU A 89 -14.85 5.08 -6.33
N LEU A 90 -14.37 6.26 -5.94
CA LEU A 90 -15.13 7.21 -5.12
C LEU A 90 -16.14 7.98 -5.98
N VAL A 91 -15.72 8.37 -7.17
CA VAL A 91 -16.54 9.07 -8.18
C VAL A 91 -16.23 8.48 -9.55
N GLY A 92 -17.05 8.75 -10.57
CA GLY A 92 -16.77 8.30 -11.93
C GLY A 92 -15.42 8.84 -12.45
N TRP A 93 -14.72 8.04 -13.23
CA TRP A 93 -13.40 8.38 -13.79
C TRP A 93 -13.41 9.66 -14.63
N GLU A 94 -14.55 10.06 -15.16
CA GLU A 94 -14.77 11.32 -15.89
C GLU A 94 -14.60 12.56 -15.01
N HIS A 95 -14.68 12.39 -13.67
CA HIS A 95 -14.55 13.51 -12.73
C HIS A 95 -13.14 13.60 -12.14
N SER A 96 -12.45 12.48 -11.97
CA SER A 96 -11.10 12.45 -11.44
C SER A 96 -10.40 11.14 -11.78
N MET A 97 -9.17 11.23 -12.27
CA MET A 97 -8.30 10.07 -12.45
C MET A 97 -7.74 9.55 -11.12
N LYS A 98 -7.80 10.35 -10.05
CA LYS A 98 -7.35 9.98 -8.69
C LYS A 98 -8.55 9.88 -7.77
N ASN A 99 -9.34 8.85 -7.98
CA ASN A 99 -10.61 8.61 -7.31
C ASN A 99 -10.66 7.25 -6.61
N GLU A 100 -9.52 6.63 -6.37
CA GLU A 100 -9.45 5.32 -5.73
C GLU A 100 -9.91 5.41 -4.27
N LEU A 101 -10.83 4.52 -3.91
CA LEU A 101 -11.37 4.35 -2.57
C LEU A 101 -10.98 2.97 -2.06
N ILE A 102 -10.20 2.93 -0.97
CA ILE A 102 -9.81 1.70 -0.28
C ILE A 102 -10.65 1.57 0.98
N ILE A 103 -11.43 0.50 1.06
CA ILE A 103 -12.25 0.17 2.23
C ILE A 103 -11.70 -1.13 2.82
N ALA A 104 -11.31 -1.10 4.08
CA ALA A 104 -10.85 -2.27 4.80
C ALA A 104 -11.73 -2.53 6.02
N ARG A 105 -12.25 -3.75 6.12
CA ARG A 105 -13.07 -4.24 7.23
C ARG A 105 -12.29 -5.30 7.99
N ARG A 106 -12.19 -5.15 9.30
CA ARG A 106 -11.53 -6.15 10.16
C ARG A 106 -12.28 -7.47 10.09
N ALA A 107 -11.60 -8.53 9.63
CA ALA A 107 -12.16 -9.87 9.48
C ALA A 107 -11.62 -10.86 10.54
N GLY A 108 -10.58 -10.49 11.27
CA GLY A 108 -9.97 -11.32 12.31
C GLY A 108 -9.04 -12.43 11.79
N GLN A 109 -9.18 -12.85 10.54
CA GLN A 109 -8.30 -13.84 9.94
C GLN A 109 -7.21 -13.14 9.12
N LYS A 110 -5.96 -13.34 9.53
CA LYS A 110 -4.79 -12.87 8.75
C LYS A 110 -4.69 -13.72 7.49
N ARG A 111 -4.55 -13.09 6.34
CA ARG A 111 -4.18 -13.79 5.10
C ARG A 111 -2.66 -13.98 5.10
N THR A 112 -2.20 -15.17 5.48
CA THR A 112 -0.77 -15.50 5.59
C THR A 112 0.02 -15.22 4.32
N ASN A 113 -0.58 -15.44 3.15
CA ASN A 113 0.08 -15.17 1.87
C ASN A 113 0.16 -13.67 1.51
N ALA A 114 -0.50 -12.77 2.22
CA ALA A 114 -0.44 -11.33 1.92
C ALA A 114 0.95 -10.75 2.23
N THR A 115 1.56 -11.16 3.34
CA THR A 115 2.92 -10.77 3.69
C THR A 115 3.93 -11.29 2.65
N GLU A 116 3.82 -12.56 2.26
CA GLU A 116 4.70 -13.17 1.24
C GLU A 116 4.58 -12.45 -0.11
N ARG A 117 3.36 -12.13 -0.52
CA ARG A 117 3.11 -11.38 -1.77
C ARG A 117 3.69 -9.96 -1.71
N LEU A 118 3.56 -9.30 -0.57
CA LEU A 118 4.12 -7.96 -0.36
C LEU A 118 5.65 -8.02 -0.42
N GLU A 119 6.28 -8.98 0.26
CA GLU A 119 7.72 -9.19 0.22
C GLU A 119 8.22 -9.51 -1.19
N ALA A 120 7.51 -10.37 -1.92
CA ALA A 120 7.85 -10.71 -3.30
C ALA A 120 7.85 -9.47 -4.20
N ILE A 121 6.85 -8.60 -4.08
CA ILE A 121 6.78 -7.35 -4.85
C ILE A 121 7.96 -6.42 -4.50
N LEU A 122 8.24 -6.23 -3.20
CA LEU A 122 9.35 -5.38 -2.78
C LEU A 122 10.70 -5.91 -3.31
N HIS A 123 10.90 -7.21 -3.28
CA HIS A 123 12.10 -7.86 -3.79
C HIS A 123 12.18 -7.75 -5.32
N GLU A 124 11.13 -8.14 -6.04
CA GLU A 124 11.09 -8.11 -7.50
C GLU A 124 11.31 -6.70 -8.05
N LEU A 125 10.77 -5.69 -7.40
CA LEU A 125 10.90 -4.30 -7.79
C LEU A 125 12.09 -3.57 -7.15
N ASN A 126 12.99 -4.27 -6.45
CA ASN A 126 14.15 -3.71 -5.76
C ASN A 126 13.79 -2.51 -4.87
N LEU A 127 12.70 -2.65 -4.12
CA LEU A 127 12.14 -1.65 -3.23
C LEU A 127 12.43 -1.97 -1.75
N GLU A 128 13.51 -2.68 -1.46
CA GLU A 128 13.87 -3.14 -0.11
C GLU A 128 14.01 -1.98 0.89
N GLU A 129 14.42 -0.81 0.43
CA GLU A 129 14.49 0.38 1.29
C GLU A 129 13.13 0.82 1.85
N LEU A 130 12.01 0.39 1.23
CA LEU A 130 10.66 0.68 1.68
C LEU A 130 10.05 -0.43 2.56
N ARG A 131 10.81 -1.49 2.84
CA ARG A 131 10.35 -2.64 3.63
C ARG A 131 9.74 -2.21 4.98
N GLY A 132 10.43 -1.34 5.72
CA GLY A 132 9.96 -0.83 7.01
C GLY A 132 8.69 0.02 6.95
N ARG A 133 8.31 0.48 5.76
CA ARG A 133 7.07 1.24 5.55
C ARG A 133 5.84 0.32 5.47
N PHE A 134 5.95 -0.80 4.78
CA PHE A 134 4.82 -1.67 4.45
C PHE A 134 4.77 -2.98 5.26
N LEU A 135 5.92 -3.47 5.73
CA LEU A 135 6.01 -4.64 6.60
C LEU A 135 6.04 -4.21 8.06
N LEU A 136 4.87 -4.01 8.63
CA LEU A 136 4.75 -3.69 10.04
C LEU A 136 4.80 -4.97 10.87
N PRO A 137 5.44 -4.94 12.07
CA PRO A 137 5.39 -6.07 12.99
C PRO A 137 3.93 -6.41 13.31
N SER A 138 3.64 -7.70 13.43
CA SER A 138 2.33 -8.15 13.89
C SER A 138 2.03 -7.53 15.23
N ILE A 139 0.91 -6.82 15.34
CA ILE A 139 0.39 -6.37 16.61
C ILE A 139 -0.07 -7.65 17.33
N GLU A 140 0.75 -8.13 18.29
CA GLU A 140 0.33 -9.20 19.18
C GLU A 140 -0.87 -8.69 19.96
N THR A 141 -2.00 -9.36 19.80
CA THR A 141 -3.16 -9.14 20.64
C THR A 141 -2.77 -9.59 22.04
N GLU A 142 -2.58 -8.66 22.97
CA GLU A 142 -2.63 -9.04 24.39
C GLU A 142 -3.95 -9.77 24.62
N PRO A 143 -3.92 -10.96 25.24
CA PRO A 143 -5.17 -11.64 25.59
C PRO A 143 -5.92 -10.73 26.56
N ASN A 144 -7.18 -10.39 26.21
CA ASN A 144 -8.09 -9.67 27.09
C ASN A 144 -7.98 -10.25 28.51
N ALA A 145 -7.40 -9.49 29.41
CA ALA A 145 -7.61 -9.72 30.82
C ALA A 145 -9.11 -9.56 31.07
N LYS A 146 -9.75 -10.68 31.29
CA LYS A 146 -11.12 -10.72 31.81
C LYS A 146 -11.04 -10.23 33.25
N ASP A 147 -11.70 -9.16 33.54
CA ASP A 147 -12.34 -8.88 34.83
C ASP A 147 -13.79 -8.51 34.58
#